data_d39f9db0d7cf72fd0da78e502686cfa1
#
_entry.id   d39f9db0d7cf72fd0da78e502686cfa1
#
_cell.length_a   1.000
_cell.length_b   1.000
_cell.length_c   1.000
_cell.angle_alpha   90.00
_cell.angle_beta   90.00
_cell.angle_gamma   90.00
#
_symmetry.space_group_name_H-M   'P 1'
#
loop_
_entity.id
_entity.type
_entity.pdbx_description
1 polymer ?
#
loop_
_entity_poly.entity_id
_entity_poly.type
_entity_poly.pdbx_seq_one_letter_code
_entity_poly.pdbx_strand_id
1 'polypeptide(L)'
;MVNMMFIEYGYNLQNPVPAKKLLEQLVVTKAEKSTASRSVNLKRSRENDNKQETDPRYSRSMREDYLAIEQVDQDTPVLHAKQIMSSPVACLNTEMSISDALTLFKKQTYRHMPVLTNEDRLIGIVSDRDILHYTSKLSGSAINITDTIRMLMNSPVLTASIETDVRYITKLFVLEHIGAMPVMSDDQLIGIITRTDVMRAVMQHFNLELWI
;
A
#
# COMPACT_ATOMS: atom_id res chain seq x y z
N MET A 1 20.57 -7.50 -16.71
CA MET A 1 19.89 -7.00 -15.50
C MET A 1 18.87 -5.97 -15.96
N VAL A 2 17.60 -6.28 -15.92
CA VAL A 2 16.54 -5.31 -16.22
C VAL A 2 16.56 -4.29 -15.09
N ASN A 3 16.81 -3.03 -15.41
CA ASN A 3 16.85 -1.94 -14.45
C ASN A 3 15.39 -1.61 -14.11
N MET A 4 14.82 -2.35 -13.17
CA MET A 4 13.41 -2.23 -12.78
C MET A 4 13.23 -0.95 -11.97
N MET A 5 12.48 0.00 -12.50
CA MET A 5 12.23 1.28 -11.89
C MET A 5 10.76 1.39 -11.49
N PHE A 6 10.51 1.81 -10.28
CA PHE A 6 9.24 2.35 -9.83
C PHE A 6 9.25 3.87 -10.00
N ILE A 7 8.10 4.48 -10.12
CA ILE A 7 8.00 5.93 -10.26
C ILE A 7 7.05 6.45 -9.18
N GLU A 8 7.49 7.47 -8.46
CA GLU A 8 6.63 8.23 -7.56
C GLU A 8 5.99 9.38 -8.32
N TYR A 9 4.66 9.40 -8.33
CA TYR A 9 3.86 10.47 -8.93
C TYR A 9 3.27 11.36 -7.84
N GLY A 10 3.39 12.67 -8.01
CA GLY A 10 2.82 13.69 -7.13
C GLY A 10 2.64 15.02 -7.86
N TYR A 11 2.28 16.06 -7.14
CA TYR A 11 2.19 17.41 -7.70
C TYR A 11 3.54 17.85 -8.27
N ASN A 12 3.63 17.99 -9.60
CA ASN A 12 4.85 18.37 -10.33
C ASN A 12 6.06 17.48 -10.05
N LEU A 13 5.85 16.24 -9.65
CA LEU A 13 6.90 15.31 -9.30
C LEU A 13 6.71 13.99 -10.05
N GLN A 14 7.73 13.60 -10.80
CA GLN A 14 7.92 12.26 -11.31
C GLN A 14 9.32 11.83 -10.91
N ASN A 15 9.44 11.04 -9.84
CA ASN A 15 10.73 10.57 -9.36
C ASN A 15 10.92 9.09 -9.70
N PRO A 16 11.83 8.74 -10.60
CA PRO A 16 12.20 7.36 -10.81
C PRO A 16 12.94 6.82 -9.58
N VAL A 17 12.41 5.76 -8.98
CA VAL A 17 13.00 5.12 -7.81
C VAL A 17 13.45 3.71 -8.21
N PRO A 18 14.76 3.41 -8.23
CA PRO A 18 15.21 2.08 -8.54
C PRO A 18 14.73 1.09 -7.48
N ALA A 19 14.23 -0.08 -7.92
CA ALA A 19 13.74 -1.12 -7.03
C ALA A 19 14.75 -1.48 -5.92
N LYS A 20 16.02 -1.52 -6.28
CA LYS A 20 17.12 -1.78 -5.34
C LYS A 20 17.16 -0.77 -4.19
N LYS A 21 16.99 0.53 -4.48
CA LYS A 21 17.00 1.60 -3.46
C LYS A 21 15.80 1.50 -2.51
N LEU A 22 14.60 1.19 -3.04
CA LEU A 22 13.42 0.95 -2.20
C LEU A 22 13.63 -0.23 -1.26
N LEU A 23 14.22 -1.32 -1.75
CA LEU A 23 14.46 -2.51 -0.96
C LEU A 23 15.62 -2.36 0.03
N GLU A 24 16.65 -1.55 -0.28
CA GLU A 24 17.79 -1.29 0.61
C GLU A 24 17.43 -0.33 1.76
N GLN A 25 16.58 0.66 1.54
CA GLN A 25 16.11 1.57 2.59
C GLN A 25 15.37 0.84 3.72
N LEU A 26 14.77 -0.31 3.44
CA LEU A 26 14.05 -1.14 4.40
C LEU A 26 14.98 -1.88 5.39
N VAL A 27 16.27 -1.93 5.12
CA VAL A 27 17.26 -2.60 5.98
C VAL A 27 17.67 -1.74 7.19
N VAL A 28 17.38 -0.44 7.23
CA VAL A 28 18.06 0.53 8.13
C VAL A 28 17.14 1.22 9.16
N THR A 29 15.85 1.06 9.14
CA THR A 29 15.04 1.66 10.20
C THR A 29 15.06 0.82 11.47
N LYS A 30 16.07 1.09 12.32
CA LYS A 30 16.03 0.75 13.73
C LYS A 30 14.73 1.35 14.29
N ALA A 31 13.81 0.50 14.75
CA ALA A 31 12.58 0.96 15.35
C ALA A 31 12.93 1.93 16.50
N GLU A 32 12.58 3.20 16.36
CA GLU A 32 12.58 4.12 17.49
C GLU A 32 11.58 3.56 18.51
N LYS A 33 12.05 3.43 19.75
CA LYS A 33 11.19 2.98 20.85
C LYS A 33 9.99 3.91 20.92
N SER A 34 8.81 3.41 20.54
CA SER A 34 7.58 4.15 20.76
C SER A 34 7.45 4.38 22.26
N THR A 35 7.42 5.63 22.69
CA THR A 35 7.10 6.01 24.06
C THR A 35 5.70 5.52 24.35
N ALA A 36 5.58 4.58 25.27
CA ALA A 36 4.32 3.99 25.68
C ALA A 36 3.35 5.10 26.11
N SER A 37 2.22 5.17 25.44
CA SER A 37 1.11 6.01 25.85
C SER A 37 0.64 5.59 27.26
N ARG A 38 0.43 6.58 28.12
CA ARG A 38 -0.01 6.54 29.51
C ARG A 38 -0.78 5.28 29.89
N SER A 39 -0.24 4.54 30.87
CA SER A 39 -0.96 3.50 31.59
C SER A 39 -2.16 4.07 32.34
N VAL A 40 -3.34 3.53 32.07
CA VAL A 40 -4.52 3.74 32.92
C VAL A 40 -4.28 3.00 34.23
N ASN A 41 -4.17 3.75 35.33
CA ASN A 41 -4.04 3.24 36.68
C ASN A 41 -5.29 2.43 37.07
N LEU A 42 -5.21 1.12 37.00
CA LEU A 42 -6.07 0.22 37.76
C LEU A 42 -5.21 -0.36 38.91
N LYS A 43 -5.39 0.22 40.08
CA LYS A 43 -4.87 -0.35 41.33
C LYS A 43 -5.51 -1.72 41.53
N ARG A 44 -4.75 -2.79 41.43
CA ARG A 44 -4.82 -3.97 42.31
C ARG A 44 -3.59 -4.87 42.12
N SER A 45 -2.81 -4.85 43.16
CA SER A 45 -1.93 -5.87 43.72
C SER A 45 -1.79 -7.21 42.99
N ARG A 46 -0.61 -7.53 42.46
CA ARG A 46 0.25 -8.64 42.93
C ARG A 46 1.47 -8.74 42.05
N GLU A 47 2.59 -8.80 42.71
CA GLU A 47 3.90 -9.10 42.18
C GLU A 47 3.87 -10.32 41.28
N ASN A 48 4.36 -10.16 40.05
CA ASN A 48 5.37 -11.06 39.46
C ASN A 48 5.93 -10.41 38.21
N ASP A 49 7.20 -10.22 38.24
CA ASP A 49 8.07 -9.88 37.12
C ASP A 49 7.82 -10.83 35.95
N ASN A 50 7.41 -10.26 34.82
CA ASN A 50 7.78 -10.81 33.51
C ASN A 50 7.94 -9.69 32.53
N LYS A 51 9.19 -9.31 32.31
CA LYS A 51 9.65 -8.55 31.14
C LYS A 51 9.17 -9.32 29.89
N GLN A 52 8.13 -8.85 29.23
CA GLN A 52 7.91 -9.19 27.85
C GLN A 52 8.93 -8.42 27.02
N GLU A 53 10.13 -8.99 26.94
CA GLU A 53 11.04 -8.76 25.83
C GLU A 53 10.29 -9.21 24.57
N THR A 54 9.97 -8.26 23.69
CA THR A 54 9.61 -8.56 22.31
C THR A 54 10.76 -9.38 21.74
N ASP A 55 10.50 -10.67 21.50
CA ASP A 55 11.51 -11.69 21.17
C ASP A 55 12.30 -11.25 19.92
N PRO A 56 13.60 -10.93 20.05
CA PRO A 56 14.43 -10.53 18.91
C PRO A 56 14.50 -11.60 17.82
N ARG A 57 14.13 -12.84 18.15
CA ARG A 57 14.10 -13.98 17.23
C ARG A 57 12.99 -13.88 16.20
N TYR A 58 11.84 -13.26 16.55
CA TYR A 58 10.72 -13.12 15.62
C TYR A 58 11.03 -12.11 14.50
N SER A 59 11.71 -11.02 14.82
CA SER A 59 12.13 -10.04 13.82
C SER A 59 13.29 -10.54 12.95
N ARG A 60 14.13 -11.41 13.48
CA ARG A 60 15.29 -11.96 12.78
C ARG A 60 14.92 -13.07 11.81
N SER A 61 14.01 -13.99 12.20
CA SER A 61 13.54 -15.05 11.32
C SER A 61 12.74 -14.49 10.13
N MET A 62 11.83 -13.56 10.33
CA MET A 62 11.15 -12.89 9.22
C MET A 62 12.14 -12.21 8.26
N ARG A 63 13.21 -11.62 8.80
CA ARG A 63 14.23 -10.94 8.00
C ARG A 63 15.06 -11.92 7.18
N GLU A 64 15.41 -13.07 7.76
CA GLU A 64 16.15 -14.14 7.08
C GLU A 64 15.28 -14.82 6.02
N ASP A 65 13.99 -15.03 6.28
CA ASP A 65 13.02 -15.54 5.32
C ASP A 65 12.81 -14.58 4.13
N TYR A 66 12.81 -13.25 4.38
CA TYR A 66 12.72 -12.27 3.31
C TYR A 66 14.01 -12.18 2.48
N LEU A 67 15.18 -12.37 3.05
CA LEU A 67 16.45 -12.44 2.33
C LEU A 67 16.58 -13.75 1.53
N ALA A 68 16.01 -14.85 2.03
CA ALA A 68 15.94 -16.11 1.30
C ALA A 68 15.09 -16.02 0.01
N ILE A 69 14.11 -15.10 -0.03
CA ILE A 69 13.34 -14.82 -1.26
C ILE A 69 14.20 -14.16 -2.36
N GLU A 70 15.40 -13.66 -2.06
CA GLU A 70 16.35 -13.21 -3.09
C GLU A 70 16.94 -14.33 -3.96
N GLN A 71 16.87 -15.57 -3.47
CA GLN A 71 17.28 -16.76 -4.22
C GLN A 71 16.09 -17.45 -4.92
N VAL A 72 15.06 -16.67 -5.30
CA VAL A 72 13.96 -17.22 -6.11
C VAL A 72 14.53 -17.73 -7.41
N ASP A 73 14.44 -19.04 -7.54
CA ASP A 73 14.81 -19.86 -8.67
C ASP A 73 14.50 -19.17 -10.00
N GLN A 74 15.49 -19.09 -10.88
CA GLN A 74 15.35 -18.48 -12.21
C GLN A 74 14.36 -19.26 -13.09
N ASP A 75 13.93 -20.44 -12.67
CA ASP A 75 13.00 -21.32 -13.39
C ASP A 75 11.51 -21.05 -13.08
N THR A 76 11.19 -20.17 -12.13
CA THR A 76 9.77 -19.83 -11.89
C THR A 76 9.27 -18.82 -12.93
N PRO A 77 8.09 -19.06 -13.55
CA PRO A 77 7.53 -18.13 -14.53
C PRO A 77 7.32 -16.74 -13.92
N VAL A 78 7.87 -15.73 -14.58
CA VAL A 78 7.76 -14.33 -14.16
C VAL A 78 6.36 -13.84 -14.49
N LEU A 79 5.61 -13.42 -13.48
CA LEU A 79 4.33 -12.72 -13.62
C LEU A 79 4.58 -11.22 -13.66
N HIS A 80 4.04 -10.56 -14.67
CA HIS A 80 4.11 -9.12 -14.83
C HIS A 80 2.84 -8.42 -14.34
N ALA A 81 2.97 -7.16 -13.96
CA ALA A 81 1.87 -6.32 -13.44
C ALA A 81 0.62 -6.36 -14.34
N LYS A 82 0.79 -6.30 -15.67
CA LYS A 82 -0.30 -6.36 -16.65
C LYS A 82 -1.15 -7.63 -16.59
N GLN A 83 -0.61 -8.73 -16.07
CA GLN A 83 -1.28 -10.02 -16.04
C GLN A 83 -2.24 -10.14 -14.85
N ILE A 84 -2.01 -9.37 -13.79
CA ILE A 84 -2.79 -9.45 -12.56
C ILE A 84 -3.55 -8.17 -12.21
N MET A 85 -3.21 -7.04 -12.85
CA MET A 85 -3.86 -5.76 -12.56
C MET A 85 -5.35 -5.79 -12.88
N SER A 86 -6.13 -5.05 -12.10
CA SER A 86 -7.51 -4.71 -12.41
C SER A 86 -7.53 -3.51 -13.36
N SER A 87 -8.22 -3.64 -14.50
CA SER A 87 -8.42 -2.60 -15.53
C SER A 87 -9.79 -2.77 -16.17
N PRO A 88 -10.54 -1.70 -16.49
CA PRO A 88 -10.23 -0.29 -16.19
C PRO A 88 -10.31 0.01 -14.69
N VAL A 89 -9.64 1.07 -14.25
CA VAL A 89 -9.61 1.49 -12.85
C VAL A 89 -10.52 2.69 -12.60
N ALA A 90 -11.31 2.64 -11.53
CA ALA A 90 -12.10 3.78 -11.06
C ALA A 90 -11.18 4.78 -10.36
N CYS A 91 -11.29 6.06 -10.74
CA CYS A 91 -10.47 7.14 -10.23
C CYS A 91 -11.32 8.21 -9.56
N LEU A 92 -10.69 9.00 -8.69
CA LEU A 92 -11.24 10.21 -8.11
C LEU A 92 -10.58 11.43 -8.77
N ASN A 93 -11.32 12.53 -8.84
CA ASN A 93 -10.74 13.82 -9.21
C ASN A 93 -10.31 14.58 -7.94
N THR A 94 -9.20 15.31 -7.99
CA THR A 94 -8.70 16.10 -6.86
C THR A 94 -9.69 17.08 -6.27
N GLU A 95 -10.52 17.66 -7.12
CA GLU A 95 -11.50 18.68 -6.73
C GLU A 95 -12.84 18.07 -6.28
N MET A 96 -12.96 16.74 -6.34
CA MET A 96 -14.16 16.05 -5.84
C MET A 96 -14.31 16.26 -4.34
N SER A 97 -15.55 16.47 -3.89
CA SER A 97 -15.84 16.58 -2.46
C SER A 97 -15.60 15.25 -1.73
N ILE A 98 -15.21 15.31 -0.47
CA ILE A 98 -15.04 14.10 0.37
C ILE A 98 -16.38 13.38 0.52
N SER A 99 -17.50 14.10 0.56
CA SER A 99 -18.85 13.52 0.63
C SER A 99 -19.21 12.68 -0.60
N ASP A 100 -18.88 13.17 -1.80
CA ASP A 100 -19.13 12.45 -3.05
C ASP A 100 -18.24 11.21 -3.14
N ALA A 101 -16.97 11.35 -2.77
CA ALA A 101 -16.06 10.21 -2.72
C ALA A 101 -16.52 9.14 -1.72
N LEU A 102 -16.98 9.53 -0.52
CA LEU A 102 -17.57 8.61 0.46
C LEU A 102 -18.77 7.85 -0.13
N THR A 103 -19.59 8.54 -0.89
CA THR A 103 -20.74 7.93 -1.59
C THR A 103 -20.28 6.91 -2.63
N LEU A 104 -19.21 7.23 -3.39
CA LEU A 104 -18.62 6.29 -4.35
C LEU A 104 -18.05 5.06 -3.67
N PHE A 105 -17.28 5.22 -2.58
CA PHE A 105 -16.73 4.08 -1.82
C PHE A 105 -17.82 3.20 -1.22
N LYS A 106 -18.93 3.79 -0.75
CA LYS A 106 -20.09 3.02 -0.24
C LYS A 106 -20.83 2.25 -1.34
N LYS A 107 -20.92 2.82 -2.52
CA LYS A 107 -21.61 2.23 -3.67
C LYS A 107 -20.79 1.12 -4.34
N GLN A 108 -19.48 1.27 -4.31
CA GLN A 108 -18.53 0.35 -4.93
C GLN A 108 -17.82 -0.49 -3.86
N THR A 109 -17.33 -1.65 -4.26
CA THR A 109 -16.53 -2.52 -3.38
C THR A 109 -15.04 -2.17 -3.36
N TYR A 110 -14.67 -1.05 -3.96
CA TYR A 110 -13.28 -0.60 -4.02
C TYR A 110 -12.80 -0.11 -2.66
N ARG A 111 -11.57 -0.44 -2.31
CA ARG A 111 -10.92 0.03 -1.08
C ARG A 111 -9.86 1.10 -1.34
N HIS A 112 -9.42 1.24 -2.59
CA HIS A 112 -8.41 2.21 -3.00
C HIS A 112 -8.81 2.76 -4.36
N MET A 113 -8.71 4.07 -4.52
CA MET A 113 -8.93 4.76 -5.79
C MET A 113 -7.78 5.72 -6.06
N PRO A 114 -7.13 5.64 -7.23
CA PRO A 114 -6.19 6.65 -7.67
C PRO A 114 -6.85 8.01 -7.80
N VAL A 115 -6.07 9.07 -7.58
CA VAL A 115 -6.53 10.46 -7.68
C VAL A 115 -5.85 11.13 -8.86
N LEU A 116 -6.66 11.67 -9.75
CA LEU A 116 -6.22 12.35 -10.96
C LEU A 116 -6.48 13.86 -10.88
N THR A 117 -5.67 14.64 -11.59
CA THR A 117 -5.96 16.03 -11.88
C THR A 117 -7.01 16.15 -12.99
N ASN A 118 -7.45 17.38 -13.29
CA ASN A 118 -8.34 17.64 -14.44
C ASN A 118 -7.69 17.34 -15.79
N GLU A 119 -6.36 17.24 -15.85
CA GLU A 119 -5.59 16.84 -17.03
C GLU A 119 -5.26 15.34 -17.05
N ASP A 120 -6.01 14.52 -16.30
CA ASP A 120 -5.85 13.06 -16.19
C ASP A 120 -4.46 12.60 -15.68
N ARG A 121 -3.72 13.48 -14.99
CA ARG A 121 -2.45 13.11 -14.39
C ARG A 121 -2.64 12.49 -13.00
N LEU A 122 -2.02 11.35 -12.78
CA LEU A 122 -1.99 10.70 -11.47
C LEU A 122 -1.16 11.52 -10.49
N ILE A 123 -1.72 11.82 -9.32
CA ILE A 123 -1.04 12.61 -8.29
C ILE A 123 -1.12 12.01 -6.89
N GLY A 124 -1.97 11.02 -6.69
CA GLY A 124 -2.14 10.41 -5.37
C GLY A 124 -3.05 9.20 -5.40
N ILE A 125 -3.32 8.68 -4.21
CA ILE A 125 -4.25 7.58 -3.96
C ILE A 125 -5.01 7.83 -2.68
N VAL A 126 -6.27 7.40 -2.64
CA VAL A 126 -7.14 7.45 -1.45
C VAL A 126 -7.66 6.06 -1.16
N SER A 127 -7.70 5.70 0.12
CA SER A 127 -8.38 4.51 0.60
C SER A 127 -9.67 4.83 1.35
N ASP A 128 -10.55 3.84 1.48
CA ASP A 128 -11.75 3.90 2.34
C ASP A 128 -11.37 4.24 3.78
N ARG A 129 -10.21 3.74 4.25
CA ARG A 129 -9.68 4.03 5.60
C ARG A 129 -9.31 5.50 5.77
N ASP A 130 -8.74 6.14 4.76
CA ASP A 130 -8.37 7.56 4.81
C ASP A 130 -9.61 8.42 5.02
N ILE A 131 -10.70 8.12 4.29
CA ILE A 131 -11.98 8.81 4.44
C ILE A 131 -12.59 8.55 5.82
N LEU A 132 -12.59 7.29 6.30
CA LEU A 132 -13.10 6.95 7.61
C LEU A 132 -12.30 7.64 8.72
N HIS A 133 -10.98 7.70 8.60
CA HIS A 133 -10.13 8.39 9.55
C HIS A 133 -10.40 9.89 9.58
N TYR A 134 -10.57 10.51 8.41
CA TYR A 134 -10.95 11.91 8.31
C TYR A 134 -12.30 12.18 8.97
N THR A 135 -13.33 11.40 8.63
CA THR A 135 -14.68 11.59 9.20
C THR A 135 -14.72 11.34 10.70
N SER A 136 -13.93 10.41 11.22
CA SER A 136 -13.86 10.13 12.66
C SER A 136 -13.24 11.28 13.47
N LYS A 137 -12.33 12.06 12.86
CA LYS A 137 -11.71 13.23 13.50
C LYS A 137 -12.68 14.42 13.65
N LEU A 138 -13.72 14.47 12.86
CA LEU A 138 -14.69 15.57 12.90
C LEU A 138 -15.58 15.57 14.14
N SER A 139 -15.52 14.52 15.00
CA SER A 139 -16.16 14.45 16.34
C SER A 139 -17.57 15.06 16.40
N GLY A 140 -18.43 14.71 15.44
CA GLY A 140 -19.82 15.23 15.37
C GLY A 140 -20.00 16.52 14.57
N SER A 141 -18.95 17.13 14.06
CA SER A 141 -19.06 18.21 13.07
C SER A 141 -19.38 17.63 11.70
N ALA A 142 -20.22 18.33 10.93
CA ALA A 142 -20.48 17.92 9.55
C ALA A 142 -19.21 18.07 8.69
N ILE A 143 -19.05 17.18 7.69
CA ILE A 143 -18.05 17.36 6.64
C ILE A 143 -18.36 18.68 5.94
N ASN A 144 -17.36 19.58 5.84
CA ASN A 144 -17.55 20.82 5.11
C ASN A 144 -17.70 20.52 3.62
N ILE A 145 -18.62 21.21 2.96
CA ILE A 145 -18.86 21.06 1.53
C ILE A 145 -17.61 21.42 0.72
N THR A 146 -16.75 22.25 1.26
CA THR A 146 -15.48 22.69 0.64
C THR A 146 -14.33 21.71 0.80
N ASP A 147 -14.47 20.68 1.61
CA ASP A 147 -13.42 19.70 1.84
C ASP A 147 -13.30 18.75 0.63
N THR A 148 -12.15 18.78 -0.03
CA THR A 148 -11.88 18.00 -1.24
C THR A 148 -10.95 16.83 -0.98
N ILE A 149 -10.93 15.87 -1.89
CA ILE A 149 -10.07 14.67 -1.86
C ILE A 149 -8.60 15.05 -1.73
N ARG A 150 -8.20 16.20 -2.26
CA ARG A 150 -6.84 16.74 -2.13
C ARG A 150 -6.33 16.80 -0.69
N MET A 151 -7.21 17.00 0.28
CA MET A 151 -6.86 17.16 1.69
C MET A 151 -6.48 15.85 2.38
N LEU A 152 -6.93 14.72 1.85
CA LEU A 152 -6.77 13.40 2.51
C LEU A 152 -6.05 12.35 1.64
N MET A 153 -5.75 12.67 0.37
CA MET A 153 -5.03 11.74 -0.48
C MET A 153 -3.58 11.55 -0.02
N ASN A 154 -3.07 10.34 -0.20
CA ASN A 154 -1.66 10.04 -0.02
C ASN A 154 -0.91 10.43 -1.30
N SER A 155 0.03 11.36 -1.18
CA SER A 155 0.88 11.86 -2.26
C SER A 155 2.29 12.14 -1.73
N PRO A 156 3.37 11.79 -2.46
CA PRO A 156 3.36 11.10 -3.76
C PRO A 156 2.92 9.65 -3.66
N VAL A 157 2.48 9.07 -4.79
CA VAL A 157 2.08 7.67 -4.89
C VAL A 157 3.09 6.86 -5.69
N LEU A 158 3.50 5.72 -5.14
CA LEU A 158 4.37 4.78 -5.81
C LEU A 158 3.60 3.98 -6.86
N THR A 159 4.15 3.87 -8.07
CA THR A 159 3.52 3.19 -9.19
C THR A 159 4.41 2.09 -9.75
N ALA A 160 3.80 1.14 -10.45
CA ALA A 160 4.49 0.13 -11.24
C ALA A 160 4.27 0.35 -12.74
N SER A 161 5.20 -0.10 -13.57
CA SER A 161 4.97 -0.24 -15.01
C SER A 161 4.27 -1.58 -15.32
N ILE A 162 3.69 -1.69 -16.52
CA ILE A 162 3.04 -2.93 -16.98
C ILE A 162 3.97 -4.16 -16.99
N GLU A 163 5.27 -3.94 -17.16
CA GLU A 163 6.29 -5.00 -17.19
C GLU A 163 6.93 -5.26 -15.82
N THR A 164 6.46 -4.60 -14.75
CA THR A 164 7.00 -4.82 -13.41
C THR A 164 6.69 -6.24 -12.95
N ASP A 165 7.70 -6.94 -12.46
CA ASP A 165 7.55 -8.26 -11.87
C ASP A 165 6.75 -8.18 -10.56
N VAL A 166 5.70 -8.99 -10.47
CA VAL A 166 4.76 -9.05 -9.35
C VAL A 166 5.46 -9.37 -8.02
N ARG A 167 6.57 -10.08 -8.04
CA ARG A 167 7.36 -10.42 -6.84
C ARG A 167 7.86 -9.15 -6.14
N TYR A 168 8.29 -8.13 -6.90
CA TYR A 168 8.72 -6.84 -6.34
C TYR A 168 7.55 -6.04 -5.79
N ILE A 169 6.41 -6.03 -6.50
CA ILE A 169 5.18 -5.40 -6.02
C ILE A 169 4.74 -6.03 -4.70
N THR A 170 4.75 -7.36 -4.64
CA THR A 170 4.38 -8.12 -3.43
C THR A 170 5.31 -7.77 -2.26
N LYS A 171 6.60 -7.69 -2.51
CA LYS A 171 7.59 -7.28 -1.52
C LYS A 171 7.28 -5.89 -0.95
N LEU A 172 7.01 -4.91 -1.82
CA LEU A 172 6.65 -3.55 -1.42
C LEU A 172 5.33 -3.50 -0.64
N PHE A 173 4.34 -4.29 -1.02
CA PHE A 173 3.08 -4.38 -0.28
C PHE A 173 3.27 -4.83 1.17
N VAL A 174 4.21 -5.74 1.40
CA VAL A 174 4.50 -6.26 2.74
C VAL A 174 5.37 -5.28 3.51
N LEU A 175 6.45 -4.83 2.93
CA LEU A 175 7.49 -4.05 3.61
C LEU A 175 7.06 -2.60 3.86
N GLU A 176 6.45 -1.95 2.86
CA GLU A 176 5.97 -0.56 2.96
C GLU A 176 4.51 -0.47 3.45
N HIS A 177 3.90 -1.61 3.79
CA HIS A 177 2.50 -1.68 4.20
C HIS A 177 1.52 -1.07 3.19
N ILE A 178 1.89 -1.05 1.90
CA ILE A 178 1.06 -0.52 0.81
C ILE A 178 -0.11 -1.48 0.56
N GLY A 179 -1.31 -0.93 0.37
CA GLY A 179 -2.53 -1.69 0.12
C GLY A 179 -2.84 -1.89 -1.36
N ALA A 180 -2.39 -0.94 -2.18
CA ALA A 180 -2.62 -0.90 -3.62
C ALA A 180 -1.53 -0.09 -4.31
N MET A 181 -1.28 -0.39 -5.59
CA MET A 181 -0.28 0.28 -6.42
C MET A 181 -0.87 0.54 -7.81
N PRO A 182 -0.98 1.80 -8.25
CA PRO A 182 -1.37 2.13 -9.60
C PRO A 182 -0.36 1.60 -10.62
N VAL A 183 -0.87 1.19 -11.79
CA VAL A 183 -0.05 0.69 -12.91
C VAL A 183 -0.11 1.70 -14.04
N MET A 184 1.07 2.13 -14.48
CA MET A 184 1.25 3.15 -15.49
C MET A 184 1.83 2.56 -16.78
N SER A 185 1.45 3.13 -17.91
CA SER A 185 2.12 2.96 -19.22
C SER A 185 2.12 4.30 -19.93
N ASP A 186 3.27 4.71 -20.44
CA ASP A 186 3.42 5.97 -21.19
C ASP A 186 2.78 7.17 -20.47
N ASP A 187 3.06 7.32 -19.19
CA ASP A 187 2.51 8.33 -18.27
C ASP A 187 0.98 8.29 -18.06
N GLN A 188 0.32 7.27 -18.58
CA GLN A 188 -1.11 7.06 -18.40
C GLN A 188 -1.40 6.00 -17.34
N LEU A 189 -2.40 6.26 -16.51
CA LEU A 189 -2.92 5.28 -15.56
C LEU A 189 -3.77 4.26 -16.30
N ILE A 190 -3.33 3.00 -16.31
CA ILE A 190 -4.01 1.93 -17.04
C ILE A 190 -4.64 0.86 -16.15
N GLY A 191 -4.21 0.77 -14.91
CA GLY A 191 -4.69 -0.25 -13.98
C GLY A 191 -4.30 0.01 -12.54
N ILE A 192 -4.72 -0.89 -11.68
CA ILE A 192 -4.34 -0.92 -10.27
C ILE A 192 -4.10 -2.37 -9.83
N ILE A 193 -3.10 -2.59 -8.99
CA ILE A 193 -2.85 -3.87 -8.33
C ILE A 193 -3.09 -3.70 -6.84
N THR A 194 -3.84 -4.62 -6.25
CA THR A 194 -4.09 -4.68 -4.82
C THR A 194 -3.54 -5.97 -4.22
N ARG A 195 -3.50 -6.05 -2.89
CA ARG A 195 -3.16 -7.31 -2.20
C ARG A 195 -4.07 -8.46 -2.61
N THR A 196 -5.34 -8.18 -2.89
CA THR A 196 -6.31 -9.19 -3.36
C THR A 196 -5.95 -9.74 -4.73
N ASP A 197 -5.45 -8.90 -5.64
CA ASP A 197 -5.02 -9.34 -6.98
C ASP A 197 -3.80 -10.25 -6.89
N VAL A 198 -2.84 -9.90 -6.02
CA VAL A 198 -1.69 -10.77 -5.72
C VAL A 198 -2.13 -12.11 -5.15
N MET A 199 -3.04 -12.12 -4.16
CA MET A 199 -3.56 -13.37 -3.59
C MET A 199 -4.28 -14.22 -4.63
N ARG A 200 -5.08 -13.60 -5.50
CA ARG A 200 -5.75 -14.29 -6.60
C ARG A 200 -4.74 -14.92 -7.57
N ALA A 201 -3.69 -14.19 -7.92
CA ALA A 201 -2.62 -14.70 -8.77
C ALA A 201 -1.89 -15.89 -8.13
N VAL A 202 -1.61 -15.83 -6.84
CA VAL A 202 -1.04 -16.95 -6.08
C VAL A 202 -1.95 -18.18 -6.14
N MET A 203 -3.24 -18.01 -5.88
CA MET A 203 -4.21 -19.13 -5.95
C MET A 203 -4.27 -19.76 -7.34
N GLN A 204 -4.22 -18.96 -8.40
CA GLN A 204 -4.30 -19.45 -9.78
C GLN A 204 -3.03 -20.17 -10.25
N HIS A 205 -1.85 -19.73 -9.80
CA HIS A 205 -0.58 -20.23 -10.31
C HIS A 205 0.02 -21.37 -9.47
N PHE A 206 -0.33 -21.45 -8.19
CA PHE A 206 0.22 -22.46 -7.28
C PHE A 206 -0.72 -23.64 -7.01
N ASN A 207 -1.84 -23.75 -7.75
CA ASN A 207 -2.81 -24.84 -7.56
C ASN A 207 -3.00 -25.14 -6.05
N LEU A 208 -3.25 -24.11 -5.26
CA LEU A 208 -3.57 -24.30 -3.85
C LEU A 208 -4.91 -25.06 -3.81
N GLU A 209 -4.83 -26.40 -3.75
CA GLU A 209 -5.97 -27.23 -3.43
C GLU A 209 -6.39 -26.86 -2.01
N LEU A 210 -7.28 -25.90 -1.90
CA LEU A 210 -7.97 -25.62 -0.65
C LEU A 210 -8.92 -26.79 -0.43
N TRP A 211 -8.54 -27.67 0.46
CA TRP A 211 -9.44 -28.68 0.99
C TRP A 211 -10.58 -27.95 1.72
N ILE A 212 -11.73 -27.89 1.09
CA ILE A 212 -12.98 -27.43 1.67
C ILE A 212 -13.67 -28.61 2.32
#